data_f7acfc27e6c33a7c431acd89492fc57e
#
_entry.id   f7acfc27e6c33a7c431acd89492fc57e
#
_cell.length_a   1.000
_cell.length_b   1.000
_cell.length_c   1.000
_cell.angle_alpha   90.00
_cell.angle_beta   90.00
_cell.angle_gamma   90.00
#
_symmetry.space_group_name_H-M   'P 1'
#
loop_
_entity.id
_entity.type
_entity.pdbx_description
1 polymer ?
#
loop_
_entity_poly.entity_id
_entity_poly.type
_entity_poly.pdbx_seq_one_letter_code
_entity_poly.pdbx_strand_id
1 'polypeptide(L)'
;MRYHRLLYPLIFLSFALTVGNTAQVNEIEKRFIDAGLVDIRTIDNTIQVDLVNSDPKKNFFRETYYNDLNKAYLRREVAIRLSNAQKILKTNHLKYSLLILDAARPRSVSKKMYEKMKGTKFEKYVANPKNGSMHNYGIAVDITIVDENSEEIDMGFSPFRKSKLELYWQFAKLKMGFELDKEQAENRKLLSDTMKEAGFLPLSYEWWHFNGMPKDEARKKYPIIE
;
A
#
# COMPACT_ATOMS: atom_id res chain seq x y z
N MET A 1 -43.27 59.34 -45.18
CA MET A 1 -41.92 58.89 -44.73
C MET A 1 -42.10 57.97 -43.53
N ARG A 2 -41.90 56.64 -43.69
CA ARG A 2 -42.01 55.65 -42.61
C ARG A 2 -40.57 55.25 -42.22
N TYR A 3 -40.18 55.53 -40.97
CA TYR A 3 -38.94 55.10 -40.39
C TYR A 3 -39.06 53.66 -39.87
N HIS A 4 -38.35 52.72 -40.47
CA HIS A 4 -38.17 51.38 -39.93
C HIS A 4 -37.07 51.42 -38.86
N ARG A 5 -37.42 51.15 -37.64
CA ARG A 5 -36.46 50.87 -36.54
C ARG A 5 -36.00 49.44 -36.64
N LEU A 6 -34.73 49.24 -36.94
CA LEU A 6 -34.01 47.95 -36.85
C LEU A 6 -33.69 47.70 -35.36
N LEU A 7 -34.30 46.67 -34.78
CA LEU A 7 -33.96 46.15 -33.50
C LEU A 7 -32.85 45.12 -33.68
N TYR A 8 -31.66 45.37 -33.13
CA TYR A 8 -30.58 44.41 -33.04
C TYR A 8 -30.77 43.57 -31.76
N PRO A 9 -30.72 42.22 -31.82
CA PRO A 9 -30.76 41.42 -30.60
C PRO A 9 -29.37 41.49 -29.94
N LEU A 10 -29.34 41.90 -28.64
CA LEU A 10 -28.19 41.74 -27.76
C LEU A 10 -28.01 40.26 -27.44
N ILE A 11 -26.99 39.65 -27.97
CA ILE A 11 -26.57 38.31 -27.60
C ILE A 11 -25.80 38.43 -26.27
N PHE A 12 -26.41 38.02 -25.19
CA PHE A 12 -25.74 37.83 -23.91
C PHE A 12 -24.92 36.55 -23.98
N LEU A 13 -23.60 36.71 -24.16
CA LEU A 13 -22.66 35.60 -24.03
C LEU A 13 -22.43 35.31 -22.55
N SER A 14 -23.16 34.34 -21.99
CA SER A 14 -22.94 33.85 -20.63
C SER A 14 -21.63 33.05 -20.61
N PHE A 15 -20.58 33.64 -20.07
CA PHE A 15 -19.35 32.93 -19.71
C PHE A 15 -19.66 32.02 -18.51
N ALA A 16 -19.91 30.74 -18.74
CA ALA A 16 -19.92 29.75 -17.69
C ALA A 16 -18.49 29.58 -17.21
N LEU A 17 -18.17 30.14 -16.04
CA LEU A 17 -16.97 29.80 -15.29
C LEU A 17 -17.07 28.32 -14.93
N THR A 18 -16.36 27.47 -15.65
CA THR A 18 -16.07 26.09 -15.20
C THR A 18 -15.19 26.20 -13.97
N VAL A 19 -15.84 26.13 -12.79
CA VAL A 19 -15.14 25.86 -11.53
C VAL A 19 -14.50 24.50 -11.69
N GLY A 20 -13.18 24.49 -11.94
CA GLY A 20 -12.41 23.25 -11.97
C GLY A 20 -12.64 22.51 -10.67
N ASN A 21 -13.15 21.27 -10.78
CA ASN A 21 -13.37 20.38 -9.66
C ASN A 21 -11.97 20.08 -9.06
N THR A 22 -11.53 20.85 -8.07
CA THR A 22 -10.35 20.52 -7.29
C THR A 22 -10.70 19.23 -6.56
N ALA A 23 -10.17 18.10 -7.03
CA ALA A 23 -10.37 16.81 -6.39
C ALA A 23 -10.05 17.00 -4.90
N GLN A 24 -11.04 16.78 -4.05
CA GLN A 24 -10.88 16.91 -2.61
C GLN A 24 -9.84 15.89 -2.18
N VAL A 25 -8.71 16.35 -1.65
CA VAL A 25 -7.62 15.47 -1.20
C VAL A 25 -8.19 14.53 -0.13
N ASN A 26 -8.00 13.23 -0.31
CA ASN A 26 -8.39 12.21 0.66
C ASN A 26 -7.82 12.57 2.04
N GLU A 27 -8.63 12.54 3.10
CA GLU A 27 -8.20 12.92 4.45
C GLU A 27 -7.01 12.09 4.96
N ILE A 28 -6.93 10.82 4.59
CA ILE A 28 -5.80 9.97 4.96
C ILE A 28 -4.55 10.42 4.20
N GLU A 29 -4.67 10.74 2.92
CA GLU A 29 -3.59 11.29 2.12
C GLU A 29 -3.05 12.60 2.72
N LYS A 30 -3.97 13.49 3.14
CA LYS A 30 -3.58 14.73 3.82
C LYS A 30 -2.76 14.47 5.07
N ARG A 31 -3.15 13.51 5.91
CA ARG A 31 -2.39 13.13 7.12
C ARG A 31 -0.97 12.64 6.78
N PHE A 32 -0.81 11.90 5.69
CA PHE A 32 0.50 11.44 5.24
C PHE A 32 1.37 12.60 4.77
N ILE A 33 0.82 13.53 4.01
CA ILE A 33 1.52 14.73 3.54
C ILE A 33 1.91 15.61 4.73
N ASP A 34 0.99 15.89 5.66
CA ASP A 34 1.22 16.69 6.85
C ASP A 34 2.29 16.05 7.77
N ALA A 35 2.39 14.72 7.78
CA ALA A 35 3.43 13.98 8.49
C ALA A 35 4.78 13.98 7.76
N GLY A 36 4.90 14.61 6.59
CA GLY A 36 6.13 14.71 5.80
C GLY A 36 6.49 13.42 5.04
N LEU A 37 5.51 12.58 4.72
CA LEU A 37 5.73 11.42 3.86
C LEU A 37 5.69 11.81 2.39
N VAL A 38 6.30 10.97 1.54
CA VAL A 38 6.31 11.14 0.09
C VAL A 38 5.61 9.98 -0.61
N ASP A 39 4.89 10.23 -1.68
CA ASP A 39 4.40 9.17 -2.57
C ASP A 39 5.60 8.51 -3.25
N ILE A 40 5.70 7.18 -3.16
CA ILE A 40 6.80 6.39 -3.73
C ILE A 40 6.99 6.65 -5.22
N ARG A 41 5.90 6.88 -5.96
CA ARG A 41 5.97 7.15 -7.40
C ARG A 41 6.65 8.46 -7.77
N THR A 42 6.81 9.39 -6.82
CA THR A 42 7.63 10.59 -7.01
C THR A 42 9.13 10.31 -6.90
N ILE A 43 9.51 9.16 -6.32
CA ILE A 43 10.89 8.71 -6.18
C ILE A 43 11.22 7.67 -7.27
N ASP A 44 10.31 6.72 -7.50
CA ASP A 44 10.45 5.67 -8.50
C ASP A 44 9.06 5.25 -9.03
N ASN A 45 8.73 5.67 -10.23
CA ASN A 45 7.45 5.39 -10.86
C ASN A 45 7.37 4.00 -11.51
N THR A 46 8.44 3.21 -11.45
CA THR A 46 8.46 1.82 -11.93
C THR A 46 7.97 0.84 -10.87
N ILE A 47 7.86 1.26 -9.60
CA ILE A 47 7.26 0.49 -8.52
C ILE A 47 5.74 0.58 -8.64
N GLN A 48 5.09 -0.58 -8.70
CA GLN A 48 3.63 -0.65 -8.79
C GLN A 48 2.99 -0.49 -7.41
N VAL A 49 1.75 0.02 -7.38
CA VAL A 49 0.99 0.24 -6.14
C VAL A 49 -0.43 -0.26 -6.34
N ASP A 50 -0.86 -1.16 -5.45
CA ASP A 50 -2.24 -1.61 -5.34
C ASP A 50 -2.59 -1.82 -3.86
N LEU A 51 -2.98 -0.73 -3.18
CA LEU A 51 -3.28 -0.75 -1.75
C LEU A 51 -4.50 -1.63 -1.46
N VAL A 52 -4.26 -2.84 -0.98
CA VAL A 52 -5.32 -3.82 -0.72
C VAL A 52 -6.35 -3.34 0.31
N ASN A 53 -5.95 -2.44 1.21
CA ASN A 53 -6.82 -1.87 2.24
C ASN A 53 -7.72 -0.74 1.72
N SER A 54 -7.58 -0.32 0.46
CA SER A 54 -8.53 0.57 -0.24
C SER A 54 -9.73 -0.17 -0.83
N ASP A 55 -9.60 -1.49 -1.07
CA ASP A 55 -10.65 -2.29 -1.70
C ASP A 55 -11.12 -3.43 -0.76
N PRO A 56 -12.41 -3.44 -0.35
CA PRO A 56 -12.95 -4.49 0.51
C PRO A 56 -12.93 -5.90 -0.12
N LYS A 57 -12.76 -6.01 -1.43
CA LYS A 57 -12.62 -7.30 -2.12
C LYS A 57 -11.20 -7.87 -1.98
N LYS A 58 -10.21 -7.02 -1.74
CA LYS A 58 -8.80 -7.40 -1.71
C LYS A 58 -8.25 -7.67 -0.30
N ASN A 59 -8.90 -7.19 0.75
CA ASN A 59 -8.42 -7.38 2.12
C ASN A 59 -9.27 -8.38 2.93
N PHE A 60 -8.63 -8.94 3.96
CA PHE A 60 -9.26 -9.91 4.87
C PHE A 60 -10.50 -9.34 5.58
N PHE A 61 -10.49 -8.05 5.90
CA PHE A 61 -11.51 -7.40 6.74
C PHE A 61 -12.81 -7.14 5.99
N ARG A 62 -12.79 -7.14 4.63
CA ARG A 62 -13.91 -6.80 3.76
C ARG A 62 -14.44 -5.38 3.99
N GLU A 63 -13.53 -4.46 4.29
CA GLU A 63 -13.81 -3.04 4.48
C GLU A 63 -12.85 -2.16 3.69
N THR A 64 -13.30 -0.97 3.33
CA THR A 64 -12.41 0.05 2.81
C THR A 64 -11.86 0.87 3.97
N TYR A 65 -10.53 0.95 4.09
CA TYR A 65 -9.85 1.71 5.13
C TYR A 65 -9.24 3.01 4.62
N TYR A 66 -8.97 3.08 3.33
CA TYR A 66 -8.26 4.20 2.70
C TYR A 66 -9.12 4.96 1.69
N ASN A 67 -10.43 4.61 1.59
CA ASN A 67 -11.33 5.13 0.57
C ASN A 67 -10.73 4.91 -0.83
N ASP A 68 -10.61 5.97 -1.63
CA ASP A 68 -10.09 5.97 -3.00
C ASP A 68 -8.57 6.22 -3.09
N LEU A 69 -7.84 6.17 -1.96
CA LEU A 69 -6.39 6.35 -1.97
C LEU A 69 -5.71 5.23 -2.78
N ASN A 70 -4.96 5.63 -3.78
CA ASN A 70 -4.21 4.76 -4.69
C ASN A 70 -2.71 5.09 -4.74
N LYS A 71 -2.21 5.83 -3.75
CA LYS A 71 -0.81 6.25 -3.59
C LYS A 71 -0.22 5.63 -2.33
N ALA A 72 1.00 5.14 -2.42
CA ALA A 72 1.74 4.58 -1.29
C ALA A 72 2.70 5.62 -0.72
N TYR A 73 2.48 5.99 0.54
CA TYR A 73 3.25 7.01 1.24
C TYR A 73 4.28 6.37 2.19
N LEU A 74 5.51 6.89 2.18
CA LEU A 74 6.61 6.43 3.03
C LEU A 74 7.44 7.62 3.52
N ARG A 75 8.24 7.43 4.58
CA ARG A 75 9.33 8.34 4.90
C ARG A 75 10.29 8.38 3.73
N ARG A 76 10.78 9.58 3.37
CA ARG A 76 11.61 9.79 2.17
C ARG A 76 12.81 8.84 2.09
N GLU A 77 13.51 8.62 3.19
CA GLU A 77 14.66 7.71 3.23
C GLU A 77 14.27 6.25 2.96
N VAL A 78 13.08 5.83 3.43
CA VAL A 78 12.53 4.48 3.16
C VAL A 78 12.10 4.35 1.71
N ALA A 79 11.49 5.40 1.14
CA ALA A 79 11.13 5.45 -0.28
C ALA A 79 12.37 5.34 -1.19
N ILE A 80 13.46 6.05 -0.86
CA ILE A 80 14.74 5.95 -1.59
C ILE A 80 15.32 4.54 -1.48
N ARG A 81 15.28 3.93 -0.30
CA ARG A 81 15.73 2.55 -0.08
C ARG A 81 14.89 1.56 -0.90
N LEU A 82 13.58 1.78 -1.01
CA LEU A 82 12.69 0.94 -1.81
C LEU A 82 12.98 1.07 -3.32
N SER A 83 13.30 2.28 -3.80
CA SER A 83 13.78 2.46 -5.18
C SER A 83 15.08 1.68 -5.44
N ASN A 84 15.98 1.60 -4.45
CA ASN A 84 17.17 0.76 -4.59
C ASN A 84 16.82 -0.74 -4.66
N ALA A 85 15.84 -1.21 -3.87
CA ALA A 85 15.35 -2.59 -3.99
C ALA A 85 14.78 -2.87 -5.39
N GLN A 86 14.02 -1.95 -5.96
CA GLN A 86 13.51 -2.07 -7.33
C GLN A 86 14.63 -2.17 -8.36
N LYS A 87 15.71 -1.38 -8.22
CA LYS A 87 16.88 -1.43 -9.10
C LYS A 87 17.60 -2.78 -8.99
N ILE A 88 17.80 -3.28 -7.76
CA ILE A 88 18.40 -4.59 -7.50
C ILE A 88 17.58 -5.70 -8.17
N LEU A 89 16.25 -5.69 -7.97
CA LEU A 89 15.35 -6.65 -8.62
C LEU A 89 15.49 -6.60 -10.15
N LYS A 90 15.42 -5.41 -10.74
CA LYS A 90 15.49 -5.21 -12.18
C LYS A 90 16.86 -5.57 -12.80
N THR A 91 17.95 -5.48 -12.05
CA THR A 91 19.28 -5.89 -12.53
C THR A 91 19.33 -7.37 -12.84
N ASN A 92 18.70 -8.20 -12.02
CA ASN A 92 18.72 -9.65 -12.16
C ASN A 92 17.48 -10.22 -12.87
N HIS A 93 16.35 -9.49 -12.79
CA HIS A 93 15.04 -9.89 -13.31
C HIS A 93 14.36 -8.70 -13.98
N LEU A 94 14.82 -8.32 -15.19
CA LEU A 94 14.39 -7.10 -15.90
C LEU A 94 12.85 -7.00 -16.06
N LYS A 95 12.17 -8.14 -16.22
CA LYS A 95 10.72 -8.21 -16.40
C LYS A 95 9.91 -8.10 -15.10
N TYR A 96 10.56 -8.26 -13.95
CA TYR A 96 9.89 -8.18 -12.66
C TYR A 96 9.84 -6.75 -12.13
N SER A 97 8.83 -6.48 -11.32
CA SER A 97 8.67 -5.21 -10.58
C SER A 97 8.15 -5.47 -9.19
N LEU A 98 8.50 -4.60 -8.25
CA LEU A 98 7.90 -4.59 -6.92
C LEU A 98 6.47 -4.04 -7.01
N LEU A 99 5.54 -4.67 -6.26
CA LEU A 99 4.16 -4.22 -6.07
C LEU A 99 3.90 -3.97 -4.60
N ILE A 100 3.60 -2.72 -4.22
CA ILE A 100 3.23 -2.36 -2.86
C ILE A 100 1.75 -2.70 -2.62
N LEU A 101 1.50 -3.50 -1.58
CA LEU A 101 0.17 -3.90 -1.12
C LEU A 101 -0.32 -3.05 0.05
N ASP A 102 0.60 -2.55 0.91
CA ASP A 102 0.35 -1.57 1.96
C ASP A 102 1.64 -0.81 2.31
N ALA A 103 1.50 0.43 2.81
CA ALA A 103 2.63 1.29 3.18
C ALA A 103 2.32 2.05 4.48
N ALA A 104 2.41 3.39 4.49
CA ALA A 104 1.97 4.15 5.66
C ALA A 104 0.49 3.88 5.97
N ARG A 105 0.19 3.68 7.25
CA ARG A 105 -1.15 3.38 7.77
C ARG A 105 -1.40 4.21 9.02
N PRO A 106 -2.46 5.01 9.11
CA PRO A 106 -2.79 5.74 10.34
C PRO A 106 -3.05 4.77 11.51
N ARG A 107 -2.65 5.15 12.72
CA ARG A 107 -2.91 4.35 13.92
C ARG A 107 -4.40 4.06 14.13
N SER A 108 -5.26 5.02 13.78
CA SER A 108 -6.71 4.83 13.82
C SER A 108 -7.20 3.67 12.95
N VAL A 109 -6.58 3.45 11.77
CA VAL A 109 -6.87 2.29 10.89
C VAL A 109 -6.35 0.99 11.53
N SER A 110 -5.10 0.98 12.01
CA SER A 110 -4.55 -0.20 12.71
C SER A 110 -5.38 -0.60 13.92
N LYS A 111 -5.94 0.37 14.66
CA LYS A 111 -6.85 0.11 15.78
C LYS A 111 -8.13 -0.59 15.31
N LYS A 112 -8.77 -0.11 14.24
CA LYS A 112 -9.96 -0.75 13.67
C LYS A 112 -9.68 -2.20 13.25
N MET A 113 -8.54 -2.44 12.60
CA MET A 113 -8.11 -3.80 12.22
C MET A 113 -7.89 -4.69 13.44
N TYR A 114 -7.21 -4.19 14.47
CA TYR A 114 -6.97 -4.93 15.71
C TYR A 114 -8.27 -5.31 16.42
N GLU A 115 -9.21 -4.38 16.61
CA GLU A 115 -10.50 -4.66 17.27
C GLU A 115 -11.29 -5.78 16.56
N LYS A 116 -11.17 -5.90 15.23
CA LYS A 116 -11.78 -7.00 14.46
C LYS A 116 -11.11 -8.35 14.67
N MET A 117 -9.81 -8.35 14.96
CA MET A 117 -9.03 -9.59 15.16
C MET A 117 -8.91 -10.02 16.60
N LYS A 118 -9.16 -9.10 17.54
CA LYS A 118 -9.06 -9.34 18.97
C LYS A 118 -9.89 -10.56 19.40
N GLY A 119 -9.27 -11.47 20.16
CA GLY A 119 -9.87 -12.71 20.59
C GLY A 119 -10.00 -13.79 19.51
N THR A 120 -9.55 -13.53 18.27
CA THR A 120 -9.51 -14.54 17.21
C THR A 120 -8.12 -15.18 17.10
N LYS A 121 -8.04 -16.33 16.39
CA LYS A 121 -6.75 -16.96 16.06
C LYS A 121 -5.84 -16.11 15.16
N PHE A 122 -6.37 -15.02 14.60
CA PHE A 122 -5.67 -14.11 13.71
C PHE A 122 -5.13 -12.85 14.42
N GLU A 123 -5.39 -12.67 15.72
CA GLU A 123 -4.96 -11.50 16.49
C GLU A 123 -3.44 -11.26 16.38
N LYS A 124 -2.65 -12.33 16.32
CA LYS A 124 -1.18 -12.26 16.23
C LYS A 124 -0.65 -11.60 14.93
N TYR A 125 -1.49 -11.52 13.89
CA TYR A 125 -1.13 -10.90 12.60
C TYR A 125 -1.49 -9.40 12.53
N VAL A 126 -1.98 -8.83 13.63
CA VAL A 126 -2.31 -7.41 13.69
C VAL A 126 -1.61 -6.81 14.90
N ALA A 127 -0.79 -5.79 14.68
CA ALA A 127 -0.04 -5.15 15.76
C ALA A 127 -0.98 -4.56 16.82
N ASN A 128 -0.64 -4.77 18.10
CA ASN A 128 -1.38 -4.14 19.18
C ASN A 128 -1.26 -2.61 19.06
N PRO A 129 -2.37 -1.87 18.98
CA PRO A 129 -2.35 -0.42 18.74
C PRO A 129 -1.69 0.39 19.87
N LYS A 130 -1.53 -0.19 21.08
CA LYS A 130 -0.77 0.44 22.18
C LYS A 130 0.69 0.65 21.81
N ASN A 131 1.28 -0.32 21.10
CA ASN A 131 2.69 -0.29 20.69
C ASN A 131 2.88 0.31 19.29
N GLY A 132 1.81 0.47 18.53
CA GLY A 132 1.82 0.87 17.13
C GLY A 132 2.43 -0.17 16.20
N SER A 133 2.00 -0.16 14.93
CA SER A 133 2.63 -0.87 13.83
C SER A 133 3.73 -0.02 13.22
N MET A 134 4.74 -0.62 12.59
CA MET A 134 5.75 0.15 11.86
C MET A 134 5.17 0.89 10.64
N HIS A 135 4.05 0.43 10.10
CA HIS A 135 3.25 1.19 9.13
C HIS A 135 2.77 2.55 9.69
N ASN A 136 2.51 2.64 11.01
CA ASN A 136 2.07 3.90 11.63
C ASN A 136 3.17 4.97 11.71
N TYR A 137 4.42 4.59 11.44
CA TYR A 137 5.55 5.51 11.36
C TYR A 137 5.93 5.85 9.91
N GLY A 138 5.27 5.20 8.92
CA GLY A 138 5.60 5.33 7.50
C GLY A 138 6.93 4.69 7.11
N ILE A 139 7.36 3.65 7.84
CA ILE A 139 8.66 2.99 7.63
C ILE A 139 8.53 1.50 7.26
N ALA A 140 7.32 0.97 7.12
CA ALA A 140 7.10 -0.41 6.74
C ALA A 140 6.32 -0.50 5.43
N VAL A 141 6.54 -1.58 4.70
CA VAL A 141 5.82 -1.95 3.48
C VAL A 141 5.38 -3.41 3.54
N ASP A 142 4.15 -3.67 3.06
CA ASP A 142 3.72 -4.99 2.63
C ASP A 142 3.85 -5.02 1.11
N ILE A 143 4.61 -5.99 0.57
CA ILE A 143 5.08 -5.95 -0.81
C ILE A 143 5.18 -7.35 -1.42
N THR A 144 5.00 -7.44 -2.72
CA THR A 144 5.20 -8.64 -3.53
C THR A 144 5.95 -8.31 -4.83
N ILE A 145 6.15 -9.30 -5.69
CA ILE A 145 6.72 -9.14 -7.02
C ILE A 145 5.64 -9.44 -8.07
N VAL A 146 5.63 -8.66 -9.14
CA VAL A 146 4.82 -8.89 -10.33
C VAL A 146 5.72 -9.06 -11.57
N ASP A 147 5.21 -9.78 -12.55
CA ASP A 147 5.82 -9.96 -13.87
C ASP A 147 5.56 -8.77 -14.82
N GLU A 148 5.95 -8.91 -16.09
CA GLU A 148 5.72 -7.89 -17.14
C GLU A 148 4.25 -7.66 -17.46
N ASN A 149 3.35 -8.56 -17.12
CA ASN A 149 1.90 -8.43 -17.30
C ASN A 149 1.21 -7.83 -16.07
N SER A 150 1.98 -7.44 -15.03
CA SER A 150 1.49 -6.99 -13.72
C SER A 150 0.76 -8.09 -12.93
N GLU A 151 1.03 -9.36 -13.23
CA GLU A 151 0.51 -10.50 -12.49
C GLU A 151 1.48 -10.85 -11.35
N GLU A 152 0.93 -11.09 -10.14
CA GLU A 152 1.76 -11.50 -8.99
C GLU A 152 2.37 -12.88 -9.22
N ILE A 153 3.70 -13.01 -9.02
CA ILE A 153 4.33 -14.34 -9.00
C ILE A 153 3.87 -15.11 -7.76
N ASP A 154 3.76 -16.43 -7.88
CA ASP A 154 3.19 -17.24 -6.80
C ASP A 154 4.10 -17.29 -5.56
N MET A 155 3.65 -16.68 -4.49
CA MET A 155 4.29 -16.64 -3.17
C MET A 155 3.69 -17.70 -2.23
N GLY A 156 2.76 -18.54 -2.68
CA GLY A 156 2.01 -19.45 -1.84
C GLY A 156 0.96 -18.73 -0.98
N PHE A 157 0.99 -18.97 0.34
CA PHE A 157 0.05 -18.31 1.24
C PHE A 157 0.18 -16.78 1.21
N SER A 158 -0.95 -16.10 0.99
CA SER A 158 -1.08 -14.64 1.12
C SER A 158 -2.38 -14.30 1.87
N PRO A 159 -2.37 -13.36 2.85
CA PRO A 159 -3.58 -12.90 3.51
C PRO A 159 -4.37 -11.90 2.64
N PHE A 160 -3.81 -11.48 1.52
CA PHE A 160 -4.38 -10.48 0.63
C PHE A 160 -5.14 -11.15 -0.52
N ARG A 161 -6.19 -10.49 -1.02
CA ARG A 161 -6.95 -10.89 -2.23
C ARG A 161 -7.59 -12.27 -2.17
N LYS A 162 -7.70 -12.87 -0.99
CA LYS A 162 -8.30 -14.18 -0.78
C LYS A 162 -9.63 -14.05 -0.05
N SER A 163 -10.57 -14.92 -0.37
CA SER A 163 -11.80 -15.07 0.40
C SER A 163 -11.50 -15.61 1.80
N LYS A 164 -12.43 -15.40 2.75
CA LYS A 164 -12.30 -16.01 4.09
C LYS A 164 -12.16 -17.53 4.05
N LEU A 165 -12.83 -18.17 3.09
CA LEU A 165 -12.78 -19.62 2.90
C LEU A 165 -11.39 -20.07 2.41
N GLU A 166 -10.83 -19.37 1.42
CA GLU A 166 -9.47 -19.67 0.92
C GLU A 166 -8.43 -19.48 2.03
N LEU A 167 -8.52 -18.41 2.82
CA LEU A 167 -7.63 -18.21 3.96
C LEU A 167 -7.78 -19.33 5.00
N TYR A 168 -9.01 -19.75 5.29
CA TYR A 168 -9.24 -20.88 6.19
C TYR A 168 -8.56 -22.15 5.68
N TRP A 169 -8.71 -22.48 4.40
CA TRP A 169 -8.06 -23.64 3.77
C TRP A 169 -6.53 -23.52 3.75
N GLN A 170 -5.99 -22.34 3.46
CA GLN A 170 -4.56 -22.11 3.51
C GLN A 170 -3.99 -22.30 4.92
N PHE A 171 -4.67 -21.80 5.96
CA PHE A 171 -4.27 -22.04 7.35
C PHE A 171 -4.42 -23.52 7.74
N ALA A 172 -5.43 -24.21 7.27
CA ALA A 172 -5.59 -25.64 7.51
C ALA A 172 -4.42 -26.43 6.88
N LYS A 173 -4.04 -26.12 5.63
CA LYS A 173 -2.88 -26.70 4.96
C LYS A 173 -1.59 -26.48 5.75
N LEU A 174 -1.32 -25.25 6.20
CA LEU A 174 -0.13 -24.94 7.02
C LEU A 174 -0.11 -25.76 8.32
N LYS A 175 -1.26 -25.94 8.98
CA LYS A 175 -1.37 -26.80 10.18
C LYS A 175 -1.17 -28.29 9.89
N MET A 176 -1.51 -28.74 8.69
CA MET A 176 -1.28 -30.13 8.25
C MET A 176 0.16 -30.36 7.75
N GLY A 177 1.06 -29.37 7.87
CA GLY A 177 2.45 -29.48 7.46
C GLY A 177 2.67 -29.36 5.94
N PHE A 178 1.72 -28.79 5.19
CA PHE A 178 1.97 -28.46 3.79
C PHE A 178 3.02 -27.36 3.70
N GLU A 179 4.14 -27.72 3.14
CA GLU A 179 5.25 -26.81 2.86
C GLU A 179 4.99 -26.03 1.57
N LEU A 180 5.77 -24.97 1.37
CA LEU A 180 5.83 -24.29 0.08
C LEU A 180 6.40 -25.26 -0.95
N ASP A 181 5.88 -25.22 -2.17
CA ASP A 181 6.57 -25.85 -3.29
C ASP A 181 7.89 -25.11 -3.61
N LYS A 182 8.68 -25.69 -4.52
CA LYS A 182 10.00 -25.17 -4.85
C LYS A 182 9.92 -23.76 -5.43
N GLU A 183 8.98 -23.51 -6.33
CA GLU A 183 8.81 -22.21 -6.99
C GLU A 183 8.41 -21.14 -5.99
N GLN A 184 7.42 -21.41 -5.13
CA GLN A 184 6.97 -20.50 -4.07
C GLN A 184 8.11 -20.15 -3.10
N ALA A 185 8.94 -21.15 -2.74
CA ALA A 185 10.10 -20.94 -1.87
C ALA A 185 11.17 -20.06 -2.56
N GLU A 186 11.46 -20.29 -3.84
CA GLU A 186 12.39 -19.50 -4.64
C GLU A 186 11.88 -18.05 -4.81
N ASN A 187 10.60 -17.84 -5.08
CA ASN A 187 9.99 -16.54 -5.22
C ASN A 187 10.06 -15.72 -3.91
N ARG A 188 9.76 -16.35 -2.76
CA ARG A 188 9.91 -15.70 -1.44
C ARG A 188 11.38 -15.39 -1.14
N LYS A 189 12.28 -16.28 -1.51
CA LYS A 189 13.72 -16.04 -1.34
C LYS A 189 14.19 -14.86 -2.17
N LEU A 190 13.78 -14.78 -3.44
CA LEU A 190 14.09 -13.65 -4.32
C LEU A 190 13.62 -12.32 -3.71
N LEU A 191 12.36 -12.22 -3.27
CA LEU A 191 11.84 -11.02 -2.61
C LEU A 191 12.64 -10.67 -1.35
N SER A 192 12.85 -11.66 -0.47
CA SER A 192 13.56 -11.46 0.80
C SER A 192 15.00 -11.01 0.59
N ASP A 193 15.73 -11.60 -0.35
CA ASP A 193 17.12 -11.26 -0.63
C ASP A 193 17.20 -9.86 -1.25
N THR A 194 16.36 -9.54 -2.23
CA THR A 194 16.27 -8.21 -2.84
C THR A 194 16.04 -7.13 -1.78
N MET A 195 15.07 -7.34 -0.89
CA MET A 195 14.73 -6.37 0.14
C MET A 195 15.84 -6.24 1.20
N LYS A 196 16.46 -7.35 1.61
CA LYS A 196 17.62 -7.33 2.55
C LYS A 196 18.83 -6.63 1.97
N GLU A 197 19.15 -6.88 0.71
CA GLU A 197 20.27 -6.23 0.00
C GLU A 197 20.05 -4.71 -0.05
N ALA A 198 18.82 -4.27 -0.23
CA ALA A 198 18.45 -2.85 -0.12
C ALA A 198 18.42 -2.33 1.33
N GLY A 199 18.68 -3.16 2.35
CA GLY A 199 18.75 -2.78 3.75
C GLY A 199 17.40 -2.79 4.49
N PHE A 200 16.40 -3.49 3.99
CA PHE A 200 15.16 -3.73 4.71
C PHE A 200 15.27 -4.92 5.68
N LEU A 201 14.44 -4.91 6.71
CA LEU A 201 14.39 -5.90 7.77
C LEU A 201 13.09 -6.71 7.65
N PRO A 202 13.14 -8.01 7.27
CA PRO A 202 11.96 -8.86 7.15
C PRO A 202 11.41 -9.28 8.51
N LEU A 203 10.13 -9.69 8.55
CA LEU A 203 9.54 -10.46 9.65
C LEU A 203 9.50 -11.95 9.30
N SER A 204 9.87 -12.81 10.26
CA SER A 204 9.98 -14.26 10.03
C SER A 204 8.65 -14.95 9.73
N TYR A 205 7.52 -14.38 10.16
CA TYR A 205 6.18 -14.95 10.04
C TYR A 205 5.28 -14.23 9.03
N GLU A 206 5.78 -13.15 8.40
CA GLU A 206 5.09 -12.35 7.39
C GLU A 206 6.05 -12.12 6.22
N TRP A 207 6.03 -13.02 5.21
CA TRP A 207 6.98 -12.96 4.08
C TRP A 207 6.86 -11.67 3.25
N TRP A 208 5.70 -11.01 3.31
CA TRP A 208 5.40 -9.78 2.59
C TRP A 208 5.86 -8.51 3.31
N HIS A 209 6.09 -8.58 4.64
CA HIS A 209 6.33 -7.40 5.48
C HIS A 209 7.81 -7.10 5.67
N PHE A 210 8.18 -5.84 5.41
CA PHE A 210 9.55 -5.36 5.56
C PHE A 210 9.59 -4.00 6.27
N ASN A 211 10.41 -3.86 7.30
CA ASN A 211 10.70 -2.60 7.97
C ASN A 211 11.89 -1.90 7.30
N GLY A 212 11.78 -0.62 7.02
CA GLY A 212 12.87 0.18 6.45
C GLY A 212 13.96 0.56 7.46
N MET A 213 13.73 0.33 8.76
CA MET A 213 14.71 0.55 9.83
C MET A 213 14.32 -0.23 11.10
N PRO A 214 15.23 -0.33 12.11
CA PRO A 214 14.92 -0.93 13.41
C PRO A 214 13.76 -0.23 14.12
N LYS A 215 12.91 -1.00 14.80
CA LYS A 215 11.70 -0.50 15.48
C LYS A 215 12.00 0.60 16.51
N ASP A 216 13.07 0.44 17.29
CA ASP A 216 13.41 1.40 18.33
C ASP A 216 13.99 2.71 17.77
N GLU A 217 14.67 2.64 16.63
CA GLU A 217 15.11 3.81 15.88
C GLU A 217 13.92 4.57 15.31
N ALA A 218 12.98 3.86 14.64
CA ALA A 218 11.77 4.46 14.09
C ALA A 218 10.96 5.22 15.16
N ARG A 219 10.78 4.60 16.33
CA ARG A 219 10.03 5.20 17.46
C ARG A 219 10.69 6.44 18.04
N LYS A 220 12.02 6.50 18.02
CA LYS A 220 12.77 7.69 18.48
C LYS A 220 12.74 8.81 17.44
N LYS A 221 12.75 8.44 16.15
CA LYS A 221 12.95 9.38 15.05
C LYS A 221 11.65 10.00 14.56
N TYR A 222 10.54 9.26 14.58
CA TYR A 222 9.30 9.68 13.97
C TYR A 222 8.10 9.60 14.92
N PRO A 223 7.20 10.60 14.87
CA PRO A 223 5.91 10.48 15.54
C PRO A 223 5.03 9.45 14.82
N ILE A 224 4.09 8.87 15.57
CA ILE A 224 3.02 8.04 15.02
C ILE A 224 2.09 8.93 14.17
N ILE A 225 1.68 8.42 13.03
CA ILE A 225 0.65 9.00 12.17
C ILE A 225 -0.71 8.55 12.72
N GLU A 226 -1.55 9.51 13.13
CA GLU A 226 -2.87 9.25 13.74
C GLU A 226 -3.99 9.00 12.71
#